data_1c3ed9eb0eae5b68a8751c28b15c4007
#
_entry.id   1c3ed9eb0eae5b68a8751c28b15c4007
#
_cell.length_a   1.000
_cell.length_b   1.000
_cell.length_c   1.000
_cell.angle_alpha   90.00
_cell.angle_beta   90.00
_cell.angle_gamma   90.00
#
_symmetry.space_group_name_H-M   'P 1'
#
loop_
_entity.id
_entity.type
_entity.pdbx_description
1 polymer ?
#
loop_
_entity_poly.entity_id
_entity_poly.type
_entity_poly.pdbx_seq_one_letter_code
_entity_poly.pdbx_strand_id
1 'polypeptide(L)'
;KQELSNFTYEIKCYSQEWHRIARLCSFTSADEQRSSMLRFGENGLDINALQWVSPSGSIVSSTRFSTDRWYMISLTYDGSKLTMYVDGVKDAQGDGDGKPVDFQRFELGMSWTGYRGSQYFRGRIAEVRVWNRALSTGELQMNLCGVDSQSEGLVAYWKMNEGEGHIFKDATGHGYDMDWTNTA
;
A
#
# COMPACT_ATOMS: atom_id res chain seq x y z
N LYS A 1 -5.99 -1.43 17.71
CA LYS A 1 -6.86 -0.58 16.87
C LYS A 1 -6.08 0.70 16.58
N GLN A 2 -5.78 0.96 15.33
CA GLN A 2 -5.13 2.21 14.92
C GLN A 2 -5.99 2.86 13.84
N GLU A 3 -6.52 4.03 14.17
CA GLU A 3 -7.16 4.92 13.20
C GLU A 3 -6.13 5.99 12.81
N LEU A 4 -5.89 6.14 11.51
CA LEU A 4 -4.97 7.16 11.00
C LEU A 4 -5.77 8.25 10.29
N SER A 5 -5.74 9.46 10.88
CA SER A 5 -6.33 10.66 10.26
C SER A 5 -5.44 11.19 9.14
N ASN A 6 -4.13 10.98 9.25
CA ASN A 6 -3.13 11.26 8.23
C ASN A 6 -2.25 10.03 8.11
N PHE A 7 -1.84 9.71 6.90
CA PHE A 7 -0.96 8.56 6.69
C PHE A 7 -0.14 8.67 5.40
N THR A 8 0.88 7.85 5.33
CA THR A 8 1.57 7.52 4.08
C THR A 8 1.80 6.02 4.00
N TYR A 9 1.56 5.45 2.82
CA TYR A 9 2.00 4.10 2.43
C TYR A 9 3.05 4.21 1.38
N GLU A 10 4.09 3.40 1.50
CA GLU A 10 5.08 3.20 0.47
C GLU A 10 5.22 1.71 0.21
N ILE A 11 5.12 1.30 -1.05
CA ILE A 11 5.24 -0.10 -1.48
C ILE A 11 6.15 -0.15 -2.70
N LYS A 12 7.26 -0.90 -2.59
CA LYS A 12 8.14 -1.19 -3.71
C LYS A 12 7.73 -2.51 -4.34
N CYS A 13 7.25 -2.46 -5.58
CA CYS A 13 6.72 -3.63 -6.27
C CYS A 13 7.24 -3.77 -7.69
N TYR A 14 7.21 -5.01 -8.18
CA TYR A 14 7.60 -5.43 -9.53
C TYR A 14 6.55 -6.40 -10.04
N SER A 15 5.85 -6.07 -11.12
CA SER A 15 4.86 -6.96 -11.72
C SER A 15 5.48 -7.80 -12.83
N GLN A 16 5.15 -9.08 -12.87
CA GLN A 16 5.51 -9.99 -13.96
C GLN A 16 4.43 -10.06 -15.02
N GLU A 17 3.18 -9.87 -14.62
CA GLU A 17 2.04 -9.81 -15.52
C GLU A 17 0.91 -8.95 -14.93
N TRP A 18 0.07 -8.42 -15.78
CA TRP A 18 -1.14 -7.71 -15.36
C TRP A 18 -2.37 -8.59 -15.55
N HIS A 19 -3.24 -8.58 -14.55
CA HIS A 19 -4.56 -9.18 -14.65
C HIS A 19 -5.59 -8.33 -13.91
N ARG A 20 -6.85 -8.54 -14.23
CA ARG A 20 -7.92 -7.73 -13.64
C ARG A 20 -7.99 -7.95 -12.13
N ILE A 21 -8.16 -6.82 -11.43
CA ILE A 21 -8.36 -6.78 -9.98
C ILE A 21 -7.17 -7.37 -9.20
N ALA A 22 -5.94 -7.19 -9.70
CA ALA A 22 -4.75 -7.56 -8.95
C ALA A 22 -4.59 -6.63 -7.74
N ARG A 23 -4.69 -7.17 -6.52
CA ARG A 23 -4.60 -6.40 -5.28
C ARG A 23 -3.16 -6.37 -4.79
N LEU A 24 -2.60 -5.16 -4.76
CA LEU A 24 -1.25 -4.94 -4.24
C LEU A 24 -1.26 -4.97 -2.71
N CYS A 25 -2.23 -4.31 -2.09
CA CYS A 25 -2.48 -4.40 -0.66
C CYS A 25 -3.92 -4.07 -0.32
N SER A 26 -4.36 -4.49 0.87
CA SER A 26 -5.63 -4.08 1.43
C SER A 26 -5.54 -3.85 2.94
N PHE A 27 -6.43 -3.02 3.44
CA PHE A 27 -6.62 -2.70 4.85
C PHE A 27 -8.07 -2.95 5.19
N THR A 28 -8.30 -3.77 6.20
CA THR A 28 -9.66 -4.14 6.61
C THR A 28 -9.91 -3.65 8.03
N SER A 29 -11.06 -3.05 8.25
CA SER A 29 -11.53 -2.67 9.60
C SER A 29 -11.93 -3.89 10.41
N ALA A 30 -12.11 -3.72 11.73
CA ALA A 30 -12.48 -4.80 12.65
C ALA A 30 -13.80 -5.48 12.33
N ASP A 31 -14.73 -4.71 11.77
CA ASP A 31 -16.06 -5.19 11.37
C ASP A 31 -16.08 -5.82 9.97
N GLU A 32 -14.91 -5.88 9.31
CA GLU A 32 -14.71 -6.36 7.92
C GLU A 32 -15.55 -5.63 6.86
N GLN A 33 -16.26 -4.55 7.24
CA GLN A 33 -17.16 -3.81 6.37
C GLN A 33 -16.47 -2.68 5.60
N ARG A 34 -15.33 -2.19 6.12
CA ARG A 34 -14.60 -1.07 5.53
C ARG A 34 -13.21 -1.52 5.11
N SER A 35 -13.02 -1.68 3.83
CA SER A 35 -11.71 -1.98 3.27
C SER A 35 -11.19 -0.82 2.45
N SER A 36 -9.94 -0.47 2.67
CA SER A 36 -9.17 0.37 1.77
C SER A 36 -8.20 -0.53 1.01
N MET A 37 -7.99 -0.26 -0.27
CA MET A 37 -7.15 -1.13 -1.08
C MET A 37 -6.44 -0.38 -2.20
N LEU A 38 -5.27 -0.88 -2.52
CA LEU A 38 -4.51 -0.52 -3.70
C LEU A 38 -4.56 -1.69 -4.69
N ARG A 39 -5.13 -1.47 -5.87
CA ARG A 39 -5.42 -2.52 -6.83
C ARG A 39 -5.23 -2.07 -8.28
N PHE A 40 -5.00 -3.01 -9.17
CA PHE A 40 -4.91 -2.78 -10.61
C PHE A 40 -6.18 -3.23 -11.34
N GLY A 41 -6.53 -2.55 -12.44
CA GLY A 41 -7.42 -3.04 -13.49
C GLY A 41 -8.86 -3.31 -13.13
N GLU A 42 -9.54 -2.47 -12.35
CA GLU A 42 -10.96 -2.66 -12.03
C GLU A 42 -11.86 -1.55 -12.58
N ASN A 43 -13.17 -1.82 -12.64
CA ASN A 43 -14.23 -0.88 -13.05
C ASN A 43 -14.02 -0.23 -14.42
N GLY A 44 -13.57 -1.02 -15.40
CA GLY A 44 -13.35 -0.56 -16.78
C GLY A 44 -12.03 0.21 -16.96
N LEU A 45 -11.18 0.25 -15.95
CA LEU A 45 -9.83 0.78 -16.07
C LEU A 45 -8.93 -0.17 -16.86
N ASP A 46 -7.87 0.39 -17.44
CA ASP A 46 -6.78 -0.40 -18.02
C ASP A 46 -6.18 -1.34 -16.98
N ILE A 47 -5.84 -2.55 -17.38
CA ILE A 47 -5.34 -3.58 -16.43
C ILE A 47 -4.06 -3.19 -15.70
N ASN A 48 -3.33 -2.22 -16.22
CA ASN A 48 -2.10 -1.65 -15.65
C ASN A 48 -2.31 -0.23 -15.07
N ALA A 49 -3.55 0.21 -14.87
CA ALA A 49 -3.87 1.38 -14.07
C ALA A 49 -4.01 1.00 -12.61
N LEU A 50 -3.34 1.75 -11.72
CA LEU A 50 -3.43 1.56 -10.27
C LEU A 50 -4.56 2.43 -9.70
N GLN A 51 -5.38 1.85 -8.84
CA GLN A 51 -6.46 2.54 -8.14
C GLN A 51 -6.29 2.38 -6.64
N TRP A 52 -6.36 3.49 -5.91
CA TRP A 52 -6.70 3.46 -4.49
C TRP A 52 -8.19 3.60 -4.32
N VAL A 53 -8.77 2.77 -3.46
CA VAL A 53 -10.18 2.84 -3.05
C VAL A 53 -10.25 2.78 -1.54
N SER A 54 -11.01 3.68 -0.94
CA SER A 54 -11.33 3.65 0.50
C SER A 54 -12.69 4.27 0.74
N PRO A 55 -13.28 4.10 1.91
CA PRO A 55 -14.46 4.86 2.32
C PRO A 55 -14.24 6.37 2.26
N SER A 56 -12.99 6.83 2.42
CA SER A 56 -12.60 8.24 2.43
C SER A 56 -12.34 8.84 1.06
N GLY A 57 -12.40 8.05 -0.02
CA GLY A 57 -12.18 8.54 -1.37
C GLY A 57 -11.51 7.52 -2.29
N SER A 58 -11.42 7.87 -3.55
CA SER A 58 -10.81 7.03 -4.59
C SER A 58 -10.01 7.88 -5.57
N ILE A 59 -8.82 7.40 -5.94
CA ILE A 59 -8.00 8.01 -6.97
C ILE A 59 -7.44 6.93 -7.91
N VAL A 60 -7.20 7.32 -9.17
CA VAL A 60 -6.64 6.44 -10.20
C VAL A 60 -5.34 7.05 -10.71
N SER A 61 -4.32 6.22 -10.90
CA SER A 61 -3.04 6.66 -11.45
C SER A 61 -3.17 7.21 -12.87
N SER A 62 -2.40 8.26 -13.15
CA SER A 62 -2.13 8.72 -14.52
C SER A 62 -1.14 7.78 -15.22
N THR A 63 -0.16 7.27 -14.46
CA THR A 63 0.79 6.28 -14.93
C THR A 63 0.10 4.99 -15.34
N ARG A 64 0.54 4.42 -16.49
CA ARG A 64 0.26 3.05 -16.90
C ARG A 64 1.52 2.22 -16.65
N PHE A 65 1.40 1.28 -15.71
CA PHE A 65 2.53 0.51 -15.22
C PHE A 65 2.98 -0.55 -16.24
N SER A 66 4.28 -0.65 -16.45
CA SER A 66 4.88 -1.72 -17.29
C SER A 66 5.24 -2.92 -16.43
N THR A 67 5.25 -4.12 -17.03
CA THR A 67 5.87 -5.31 -16.42
C THR A 67 7.40 -5.17 -16.40
N ASP A 68 8.05 -6.04 -15.64
CA ASP A 68 9.50 -6.19 -15.61
C ASP A 68 10.28 -4.95 -15.17
N ARG A 69 9.62 -4.11 -14.37
CA ARG A 69 10.19 -2.91 -13.77
C ARG A 69 9.77 -2.79 -12.30
N TRP A 70 10.69 -2.34 -11.46
CA TRP A 70 10.41 -1.91 -10.10
C TRP A 70 9.80 -0.51 -10.08
N TYR A 71 8.80 -0.33 -9.21
CA TYR A 71 8.20 0.97 -8.92
C TYR A 71 8.13 1.15 -7.41
N MET A 72 8.44 2.34 -6.92
CA MET A 72 8.05 2.80 -5.59
C MET A 72 6.72 3.54 -5.72
N ILE A 73 5.67 2.97 -5.18
CA ILE A 73 4.35 3.57 -5.12
C ILE A 73 4.17 4.16 -3.73
N SER A 74 3.84 5.44 -3.63
CA SER A 74 3.50 6.07 -2.36
C SER A 74 2.11 6.68 -2.45
N LEU A 75 1.34 6.51 -1.37
CA LEU A 75 0.02 7.11 -1.20
C LEU A 75 0.04 7.94 0.07
N THR A 76 -0.24 9.22 -0.02
CA THR A 76 -0.36 10.11 1.13
C THR A 76 -1.79 10.57 1.33
N TYR A 77 -2.20 10.70 2.58
CA TYR A 77 -3.46 11.32 2.99
C TYR A 77 -3.20 12.32 4.11
N ASP A 78 -3.61 13.56 3.92
CA ASP A 78 -3.42 14.66 4.87
C ASP A 78 -4.69 15.05 5.65
N GLY A 79 -5.71 14.18 5.61
CA GLY A 79 -7.04 14.43 6.17
C GLY A 79 -8.00 15.11 5.19
N SER A 80 -7.52 15.60 4.06
CA SER A 80 -8.30 16.30 3.03
C SER A 80 -8.03 15.76 1.64
N LYS A 81 -6.75 15.59 1.29
CA LYS A 81 -6.30 15.16 -0.04
C LYS A 81 -5.64 13.78 0.01
N LEU A 82 -6.05 12.94 -0.93
CA LEU A 82 -5.35 11.71 -1.29
C LEU A 82 -4.40 12.03 -2.44
N THR A 83 -3.12 11.71 -2.31
CA THR A 83 -2.14 11.93 -3.37
C THR A 83 -1.33 10.67 -3.61
N MET A 84 -1.26 10.24 -4.85
CA MET A 84 -0.44 9.12 -5.30
C MET A 84 0.84 9.63 -5.93
N TYR A 85 1.93 8.96 -5.63
CA TYR A 85 3.25 9.20 -6.21
C TYR A 85 3.78 7.90 -6.80
N VAL A 86 4.50 8.03 -7.90
CA VAL A 86 5.24 6.93 -8.53
C VAL A 86 6.71 7.37 -8.63
N ASP A 87 7.59 6.56 -8.05
CA ASP A 87 9.05 6.85 -7.99
C ASP A 87 9.34 8.28 -7.47
N GLY A 88 8.62 8.71 -6.42
CA GLY A 88 8.77 10.02 -5.79
C GLY A 88 8.21 11.21 -6.58
N VAL A 89 7.54 10.95 -7.71
CA VAL A 89 6.90 11.98 -8.55
C VAL A 89 5.39 11.91 -8.36
N LYS A 90 4.75 13.07 -8.13
CA LYS A 90 3.29 13.16 -8.01
C LYS A 90 2.63 12.67 -9.30
N ASP A 91 1.72 11.71 -9.17
CA ASP A 91 1.05 11.04 -10.28
C ASP A 91 -0.46 11.39 -10.36
N ALA A 92 -1.15 11.29 -9.25
CA ALA A 92 -2.59 11.57 -9.16
C ALA A 92 -2.96 12.20 -7.82
N GLN A 93 -4.06 12.94 -7.79
CA GLN A 93 -4.61 13.51 -6.57
C GLN A 93 -6.13 13.57 -6.63
N GLY A 94 -6.78 13.37 -5.50
CA GLY A 94 -8.22 13.50 -5.33
C GLY A 94 -8.57 13.99 -3.94
N ASP A 95 -9.85 14.29 -3.74
CA ASP A 95 -10.39 14.68 -2.45
C ASP A 95 -10.64 13.46 -1.56
N GLY A 96 -10.36 13.60 -0.27
CA GLY A 96 -10.82 12.71 0.77
C GLY A 96 -12.02 13.31 1.51
N ASP A 97 -12.70 12.51 2.33
CA ASP A 97 -13.89 12.91 3.08
C ASP A 97 -13.58 13.37 4.52
N GLY A 98 -12.32 13.53 4.87
CA GLY A 98 -11.86 13.95 6.20
C GLY A 98 -11.92 12.86 7.27
N LYS A 99 -12.35 11.64 6.92
CA LYS A 99 -12.45 10.56 7.89
C LYS A 99 -11.14 9.79 8.03
N PRO A 100 -10.82 9.32 9.24
CA PRO A 100 -9.70 8.43 9.44
C PRO A 100 -9.92 7.08 8.74
N VAL A 101 -8.83 6.45 8.35
CA VAL A 101 -8.84 5.08 7.85
C VAL A 101 -8.53 4.13 8.99
N ASP A 102 -9.35 3.10 9.17
CA ASP A 102 -9.17 2.08 10.22
C ASP A 102 -8.25 0.98 9.70
N PHE A 103 -7.19 0.70 10.46
CA PHE A 103 -6.16 -0.30 10.15
C PHE A 103 -6.12 -1.37 11.22
N GLN A 104 -6.99 -2.35 11.12
CA GLN A 104 -6.92 -3.49 12.02
C GLN A 104 -6.22 -4.70 11.39
N ARG A 105 -6.37 -4.85 10.08
CA ARG A 105 -5.71 -5.91 9.33
C ARG A 105 -5.09 -5.31 8.07
N PHE A 106 -3.84 -5.66 7.83
CA PHE A 106 -3.10 -5.31 6.63
C PHE A 106 -2.72 -6.58 5.87
N GLU A 107 -2.97 -6.60 4.57
CA GLU A 107 -2.71 -7.74 3.71
C GLU A 107 -1.93 -7.29 2.48
N LEU A 108 -0.91 -8.04 2.10
CA LEU A 108 -0.10 -7.80 0.91
C LEU A 108 -0.39 -8.83 -0.17
N GLY A 109 -0.47 -8.36 -1.42
CA GLY A 109 -0.65 -9.20 -2.59
C GLY A 109 -2.02 -9.84 -2.71
N MET A 110 -2.95 -9.56 -1.79
CA MET A 110 -4.29 -10.13 -1.74
C MET A 110 -5.30 -9.24 -1.02
N SER A 111 -6.54 -9.68 -0.94
CA SER A 111 -7.55 -9.11 -0.04
C SER A 111 -8.33 -10.20 0.67
N TRP A 112 -8.62 -9.97 1.94
CA TRP A 112 -9.42 -10.86 2.77
C TRP A 112 -10.88 -10.99 2.30
N THR A 113 -11.48 -9.93 1.77
CA THR A 113 -12.91 -9.89 1.47
C THR A 113 -13.29 -10.75 0.27
N GLY A 114 -13.74 -11.99 0.55
CA GLY A 114 -14.68 -12.76 -0.28
C GLY A 114 -14.24 -13.29 -1.65
N TYR A 115 -13.13 -12.83 -2.20
CA TYR A 115 -12.69 -13.19 -3.56
C TYR A 115 -11.38 -13.98 -3.57
N ARG A 116 -11.31 -14.99 -2.72
CA ARG A 116 -10.15 -15.88 -2.64
C ARG A 116 -9.90 -16.58 -3.99
N GLY A 117 -8.67 -16.49 -4.47
CA GLY A 117 -8.19 -17.30 -5.61
C GLY A 117 -8.05 -16.59 -6.95
N SER A 118 -8.57 -15.35 -7.14
CA SER A 118 -8.51 -14.68 -8.46
C SER A 118 -7.91 -13.26 -8.46
N GLN A 119 -7.62 -12.69 -7.30
CA GLN A 119 -7.25 -11.28 -7.18
C GLN A 119 -5.85 -11.07 -6.58
N TYR A 120 -5.01 -12.09 -6.65
CA TYR A 120 -3.64 -12.00 -6.16
C TYR A 120 -2.78 -11.13 -7.07
N PHE A 121 -1.91 -10.33 -6.45
CA PHE A 121 -0.83 -9.66 -7.18
C PHE A 121 0.20 -10.70 -7.66
N ARG A 122 0.55 -10.66 -8.94
CA ARG A 122 1.53 -11.56 -9.54
C ARG A 122 2.83 -10.81 -9.80
N GLY A 123 3.76 -10.94 -8.88
CA GLY A 123 4.99 -10.18 -8.92
C GLY A 123 5.80 -10.32 -7.64
N ARG A 124 6.57 -9.29 -7.35
CA ARG A 124 7.44 -9.21 -6.16
C ARG A 124 7.15 -7.93 -5.41
N ILE A 125 7.19 -7.99 -4.09
CA ILE A 125 7.14 -6.84 -3.19
C ILE A 125 8.45 -6.86 -2.40
N ALA A 126 9.19 -5.75 -2.42
CA ALA A 126 10.51 -5.66 -1.79
C ALA A 126 10.49 -4.87 -0.49
N GLU A 127 9.74 -3.80 -0.43
CA GLU A 127 9.69 -2.94 0.76
C GLU A 127 8.28 -2.41 0.96
N VAL A 128 7.83 -2.38 2.22
CA VAL A 128 6.55 -1.77 2.60
C VAL A 128 6.73 -0.93 3.85
N ARG A 129 6.22 0.30 3.83
CA ARG A 129 6.30 1.24 4.94
C ARG A 129 4.95 1.88 5.21
N VAL A 130 4.62 2.03 6.46
CA VAL A 130 3.39 2.70 6.93
C VAL A 130 3.79 3.83 7.87
N TRP A 131 3.26 5.03 7.60
CA TRP A 131 3.50 6.23 8.37
C TRP A 131 2.20 6.79 8.93
N ASN A 132 2.22 7.35 10.13
CA ASN A 132 1.07 8.03 10.74
C ASN A 132 0.99 9.52 10.40
N ARG A 133 1.64 9.93 9.32
CA ARG A 133 1.64 11.30 8.80
C ARG A 133 1.70 11.31 7.27
N ALA A 134 1.24 12.38 6.66
CA ALA A 134 1.42 12.62 5.24
C ALA A 134 2.87 13.12 5.00
N LEU A 135 3.66 12.34 4.26
CA LEU A 135 5.00 12.74 3.86
C LEU A 135 4.95 13.77 2.72
N SER A 136 5.86 14.71 2.75
CA SER A 136 6.09 15.66 1.66
C SER A 136 6.75 14.98 0.45
N THR A 137 6.64 15.60 -0.72
CA THR A 137 7.32 15.13 -1.94
C THR A 137 8.84 14.97 -1.73
N GLY A 138 9.47 15.92 -1.02
CA GLY A 138 10.91 15.85 -0.74
C GLY A 138 11.29 14.65 0.14
N GLU A 139 10.48 14.33 1.16
CA GLU A 139 10.69 13.15 2.01
C GLU A 139 10.53 11.87 1.20
N LEU A 140 9.48 11.79 0.37
CA LEU A 140 9.27 10.62 -0.50
C LEU A 140 10.43 10.40 -1.48
N GLN A 141 11.02 11.47 -2.01
CA GLN A 141 12.20 11.38 -2.87
C GLN A 141 13.44 10.91 -2.09
N MET A 142 13.65 11.40 -0.88
CA MET A 142 14.75 10.91 -0.01
C MET A 142 14.57 9.44 0.35
N ASN A 143 13.33 9.01 0.59
CA ASN A 143 12.99 7.63 0.95
C ASN A 143 13.30 6.62 -0.17
N LEU A 144 13.48 7.05 -1.41
CA LEU A 144 13.93 6.16 -2.50
C LEU A 144 15.34 5.60 -2.25
N CYS A 145 16.17 6.32 -1.49
CA CYS A 145 17.53 5.91 -1.13
C CYS A 145 17.58 5.03 0.13
N GLY A 146 16.46 4.86 0.82
CA GLY A 146 16.34 4.10 2.08
C GLY A 146 15.75 4.93 3.21
N VAL A 147 15.29 4.25 4.25
CA VAL A 147 14.68 4.85 5.44
C VAL A 147 15.31 4.27 6.69
N ASP A 148 15.59 5.14 7.66
CA ASP A 148 15.94 4.71 9.01
C ASP A 148 14.68 4.14 9.69
N SER A 149 14.80 2.94 10.26
CA SER A 149 13.69 2.27 10.94
C SER A 149 13.20 3.00 12.19
N GLN A 150 13.96 3.98 12.69
CA GLN A 150 13.58 4.82 13.82
C GLN A 150 13.07 6.20 13.40
N SER A 151 12.76 6.40 12.10
CA SER A 151 12.24 7.68 11.58
C SER A 151 10.93 8.07 12.26
N GLU A 152 10.79 9.35 12.58
CA GLU A 152 9.60 9.89 13.24
C GLU A 152 8.34 9.68 12.40
N GLY A 153 7.31 9.09 13.00
CA GLY A 153 6.03 8.80 12.35
C GLY A 153 6.02 7.49 11.55
N LEU A 154 7.13 6.76 11.48
CA LEU A 154 7.17 5.44 10.88
C LEU A 154 6.52 4.42 11.83
N VAL A 155 5.38 3.87 11.42
CA VAL A 155 4.57 2.93 12.22
C VAL A 155 5.04 1.50 12.05
N ALA A 156 5.31 1.10 10.80
CA ALA A 156 5.78 -0.23 10.47
C ALA A 156 6.66 -0.20 9.20
N TYR A 157 7.66 -1.08 9.15
CA TYR A 157 8.58 -1.22 8.03
C TYR A 157 8.99 -2.67 7.81
N TRP A 158 8.55 -3.25 6.70
CA TRP A 158 8.94 -4.60 6.29
C TRP A 158 9.90 -4.51 5.11
N LYS A 159 11.13 -5.02 5.31
CA LYS A 159 12.20 -4.99 4.30
C LYS A 159 12.13 -6.15 3.31
N MET A 160 11.35 -7.19 3.63
CA MET A 160 11.18 -8.39 2.79
C MET A 160 12.50 -9.04 2.38
N ASN A 161 13.50 -9.06 3.25
CA ASN A 161 14.87 -9.52 2.96
C ASN A 161 15.37 -10.62 3.90
N GLU A 162 14.47 -11.29 4.61
CA GLU A 162 14.79 -12.37 5.56
C GLU A 162 15.42 -13.60 4.87
N GLY A 163 15.08 -13.83 3.60
CA GLY A 163 15.63 -14.92 2.78
C GLY A 163 15.08 -16.30 3.08
N GLU A 164 14.60 -16.56 4.29
CA GLU A 164 14.02 -17.84 4.74
C GLU A 164 12.94 -17.60 5.81
N GLY A 165 12.17 -18.67 6.11
CA GLY A 165 11.10 -18.61 7.10
C GLY A 165 9.80 -18.08 6.51
N HIS A 166 8.86 -17.74 7.38
CA HIS A 166 7.50 -17.31 7.02
C HIS A 166 7.07 -16.00 7.71
N ILE A 167 7.99 -15.38 8.45
CA ILE A 167 7.75 -14.14 9.16
C ILE A 167 8.55 -13.00 8.51
N PHE A 168 7.85 -11.96 8.06
CA PHE A 168 8.47 -10.70 7.69
C PHE A 168 8.54 -9.80 8.91
N LYS A 169 9.75 -9.45 9.33
CA LYS A 169 9.98 -8.67 10.54
C LYS A 169 9.67 -7.20 10.35
N ASP A 170 8.96 -6.63 11.34
CA ASP A 170 8.82 -5.19 11.44
C ASP A 170 10.13 -4.56 11.95
N ALA A 171 10.84 -3.91 11.04
CA ALA A 171 12.14 -3.30 11.32
C ALA A 171 12.07 -2.12 12.31
N THR A 172 10.88 -1.56 12.58
CA THR A 172 10.70 -0.50 13.58
C THR A 172 10.77 -1.03 15.01
N GLY A 173 10.48 -2.33 15.20
CA GLY A 173 10.40 -2.96 16.52
C GLY A 173 9.07 -2.72 17.24
N HIS A 174 8.05 -2.14 16.58
CA HIS A 174 6.73 -1.93 17.17
C HIS A 174 5.88 -3.21 17.23
N GLY A 175 6.37 -4.34 16.66
CA GLY A 175 5.73 -5.64 16.78
C GLY A 175 4.69 -5.95 15.71
N TYR A 176 4.73 -5.27 14.58
CA TYR A 176 3.86 -5.53 13.42
C TYR A 176 4.45 -6.57 12.46
N ASP A 177 5.03 -7.64 12.98
CA ASP A 177 5.52 -8.75 12.16
C ASP A 177 4.37 -9.32 11.31
N MET A 178 4.66 -9.65 10.04
CA MET A 178 3.69 -10.29 9.14
C MET A 178 4.01 -11.76 8.97
N ASP A 179 2.97 -12.61 9.01
CA ASP A 179 3.05 -14.04 8.78
C ASP A 179 2.31 -14.41 7.48
N TRP A 180 3.04 -14.90 6.47
CA TRP A 180 2.45 -15.28 5.19
C TRP A 180 1.82 -16.69 5.19
N THR A 181 2.03 -17.49 6.24
CA THR A 181 1.36 -18.80 6.39
C THR A 181 -0.05 -18.68 6.94
N ASN A 182 -0.37 -17.54 7.57
CA ASN A 182 -1.68 -17.29 8.15
C ASN A 182 -2.67 -16.79 7.10
N THR A 183 -2.81 -17.53 6.01
CA THR A 183 -3.75 -17.27 4.92
C THR A 183 -5.05 -18.05 5.10
N ALA A 184 -5.58 -18.08 6.31
CA ALA A 184 -6.79 -18.84 6.64
C ALA A 184 -8.03 -18.34 5.89
#